data_6dba12b728de2e7dbfc7206e7527bdf4
#
_entry.id   6dba12b728de2e7dbfc7206e7527bdf4
#
_cell.length_a   1.000
_cell.length_b   1.000
_cell.length_c   1.000
_cell.angle_alpha   90.00
_cell.angle_beta   90.00
_cell.angle_gamma   90.00
#
_symmetry.space_group_name_H-M   'P 1'
#
loop_
_entity.id
_entity.type
_entity.pdbx_description
1 polymer ?
#
loop_
_entity_poly.entity_id
_entity_poly.type
_entity_poly.pdbx_seq_one_letter_code
_entity_poly.pdbx_strand_id
1 'polypeptide(L)'
;MHNILFVCTANIFRSRFAEEVFNFLAIKEKIPARAFSAGLKVGEYHIRKIYRPALEQLEKLNIKPRRPNELSLHIDEVQLTKYDQLICMD
;
A
#
# COMPACT_ATOMS: atom_id res chain seq x y z
N MET A 1 1.15 -17.73 -4.27
CA MET A 1 1.75 -16.40 -4.06
C MET A 1 1.42 -15.93 -2.64
N HIS A 2 2.41 -15.44 -1.92
CA HIS A 2 2.22 -14.93 -0.57
C HIS A 2 1.65 -13.50 -0.63
N ASN A 3 0.49 -13.28 -0.04
CA ASN A 3 -0.18 -11.99 -0.07
C ASN A 3 -0.06 -11.28 1.28
N ILE A 4 0.42 -10.03 1.25
CA ILE A 4 0.67 -9.22 2.44
C ILE A 4 -0.22 -7.98 2.38
N LEU A 5 -0.88 -7.66 3.49
CA LEU A 5 -1.66 -6.43 3.61
C LEU A 5 -0.97 -5.47 4.58
N PHE A 6 -0.54 -4.33 4.08
CA PHE A 6 -0.05 -3.23 4.91
C PHE A 6 -1.22 -2.36 5.35
N VAL A 7 -1.31 -2.05 6.63
CA VAL A 7 -2.41 -1.27 7.20
C VAL A 7 -1.86 -0.05 7.93
N CYS A 8 -2.40 1.12 7.62
CA CYS A 8 -2.10 2.35 8.36
C CYS A 8 -3.42 3.08 8.61
N THR A 9 -3.35 4.31 9.13
CA THR A 9 -4.57 5.03 9.48
C THR A 9 -5.41 5.40 8.27
N ALA A 10 -4.88 6.20 7.35
CA ALA A 10 -5.66 6.77 6.24
C ALA A 10 -5.46 6.07 4.90
N ASN A 11 -4.47 5.20 4.76
CA ASN A 11 -4.11 4.53 3.51
C ASN A 11 -3.76 5.53 2.40
N ILE A 12 -3.08 6.60 2.74
CA ILE A 12 -2.63 7.61 1.76
C ILE A 12 -1.12 7.75 1.70
N PHE A 13 -0.38 7.40 2.75
CA PHE A 13 1.07 7.54 2.77
C PHE A 13 1.77 6.22 3.12
N ARG A 14 1.88 5.90 4.44
CA ARG A 14 2.74 4.81 4.91
C ARG A 14 2.44 3.45 4.27
N SER A 15 1.20 3.02 4.31
CA SER A 15 0.83 1.71 3.75
C SER A 15 0.92 1.70 2.22
N ARG A 16 0.56 2.82 1.56
CA ARG A 16 0.65 2.93 0.11
C ARG A 16 2.11 2.94 -0.35
N PHE A 17 2.96 3.66 0.37
CA PHE A 17 4.39 3.69 0.09
C PHE A 17 4.99 2.29 0.27
N ALA A 18 4.69 1.63 1.40
CA ALA A 18 5.20 0.28 1.67
C ALA A 18 4.74 -0.72 0.61
N GLU A 19 3.49 -0.64 0.19
CA GLU A 19 2.95 -1.49 -0.88
C GLU A 19 3.77 -1.36 -2.16
N GLU A 20 4.02 -0.14 -2.60
CA GLU A 20 4.72 0.09 -3.86
C GLU A 20 6.19 -0.31 -3.79
N VAL A 21 6.87 -0.03 -2.68
CA VAL A 21 8.26 -0.45 -2.49
C VAL A 21 8.36 -1.97 -2.45
N PHE A 22 7.49 -2.61 -1.68
CA PHE A 22 7.51 -4.07 -1.57
C PHE A 22 7.30 -4.73 -2.93
N ASN A 23 6.30 -4.30 -3.69
CA ASN A 23 5.99 -4.89 -4.98
C ASN A 23 7.12 -4.67 -5.99
N PHE A 24 7.77 -3.50 -5.95
CA PHE A 24 8.93 -3.25 -6.80
C PHE A 24 10.05 -4.24 -6.48
N LEU A 25 10.38 -4.40 -5.20
CA LEU A 25 11.44 -5.29 -4.78
C LEU A 25 11.11 -6.76 -5.05
N ALA A 26 9.86 -7.16 -4.83
CA ALA A 26 9.44 -8.54 -5.07
C ALA A 26 9.58 -8.90 -6.55
N ILE A 27 9.20 -8.00 -7.44
CA ILE A 27 9.35 -8.21 -8.89
C ILE A 27 10.83 -8.27 -9.27
N LYS A 28 11.62 -7.32 -8.77
CA LYS A 28 13.05 -7.24 -9.07
C LYS A 28 13.80 -8.49 -8.63
N GLU A 29 13.48 -8.99 -7.44
CA GLU A 29 14.16 -10.15 -6.85
C GLU A 29 13.45 -11.47 -7.18
N LYS A 30 12.39 -11.43 -7.99
CA LYS A 30 11.62 -12.62 -8.38
C LYS A 30 11.07 -13.38 -7.18
N ILE A 31 10.61 -12.66 -6.17
CA ILE A 31 9.99 -13.25 -4.98
C ILE A 31 8.49 -13.43 -5.26
N PRO A 32 7.93 -14.63 -5.04
CA PRO A 32 6.50 -14.89 -5.30
C PRO A 32 5.62 -14.34 -4.17
N ALA A 33 5.62 -13.03 -4.00
CA ALA A 33 4.85 -12.32 -2.99
C ALA A 33 4.31 -11.03 -3.58
N ARG A 34 3.18 -10.58 -3.05
CA ARG A 34 2.54 -9.34 -3.47
C ARG A 34 1.96 -8.62 -2.28
N ALA A 35 2.10 -7.29 -2.29
CA ALA A 35 1.58 -6.44 -1.23
C ALA A 35 0.35 -5.67 -1.70
N PHE A 36 -0.52 -5.41 -0.74
CA PHE A 36 -1.70 -4.57 -0.86
C PHE A 36 -1.74 -3.67 0.36
N SER A 37 -2.65 -2.72 0.39
CA SER A 37 -2.75 -1.82 1.53
C SER A 37 -4.19 -1.42 1.82
N ALA A 38 -4.44 -1.04 3.08
CA ALA A 38 -5.74 -0.57 3.54
C ALA A 38 -5.55 0.37 4.71
N GLY A 39 -6.60 1.09 5.09
CA GLY A 39 -6.58 2.02 6.19
C GLY A 39 -7.68 1.73 7.21
N LEU A 40 -7.44 2.16 8.44
CA LEU A 40 -8.38 1.99 9.54
C LEU A 40 -9.42 3.12 9.60
N LYS A 41 -9.05 4.32 9.12
CA LYS A 41 -9.89 5.52 9.17
C LYS A 41 -9.89 6.25 7.83
N VAL A 42 -10.16 5.50 6.78
CA VAL A 42 -10.23 6.07 5.42
C VAL A 42 -11.45 6.98 5.32
N GLY A 43 -11.27 8.16 4.73
CA GLY A 43 -12.36 9.09 4.52
C GLY A 43 -12.51 10.16 5.59
N GLU A 44 -11.83 10.04 6.71
CA GLU A 44 -11.79 11.11 7.73
C GLU A 44 -10.98 12.29 7.25
N TYR A 45 -10.06 12.04 6.33
CA TYR A 45 -9.29 13.08 5.66
C TYR A 45 -9.87 13.30 4.28
N HIS A 46 -9.79 14.52 3.77
CA HIS A 46 -10.35 14.86 2.46
C HIS A 46 -9.60 14.21 1.29
N ILE A 47 -8.44 13.64 1.56
CA ILE A 47 -7.59 13.02 0.54
C ILE A 47 -7.76 11.51 0.61
N ARG A 48 -8.09 10.88 -0.52
CA ARG A 48 -8.20 9.42 -0.62
C ARG A 48 -7.22 8.83 -1.65
N LYS A 49 -6.46 9.68 -2.35
CA LYS A 49 -5.41 9.23 -3.26
C LYS A 49 -4.10 9.10 -2.50
N ILE A 50 -3.14 8.39 -3.07
CA ILE A 50 -1.80 8.32 -2.49
C ILE A 50 -1.27 9.74 -2.30
N TYR A 51 -0.72 10.00 -1.12
CA TYR A 51 -0.24 11.32 -0.76
C TYR A 51 0.95 11.71 -1.64
N ARG A 52 0.94 12.94 -2.14
CA ARG A 52 1.97 13.41 -3.07
C ARG A 52 3.41 13.22 -2.55
N PRO A 53 3.72 13.52 -1.27
CA PRO A 53 5.06 13.24 -0.75
C PRO A 53 5.50 11.79 -0.86
N ALA A 54 4.56 10.83 -0.79
CA ALA A 54 4.89 9.41 -1.00
C ALA A 54 5.28 9.17 -2.46
N LEU A 55 4.56 9.76 -3.41
CA LEU A 55 4.91 9.68 -4.82
C LEU A 55 6.28 10.28 -5.10
N GLU A 56 6.60 11.41 -4.47
CA GLU A 56 7.90 12.06 -4.63
C GLU A 56 9.03 11.18 -4.09
N GLN A 57 8.82 10.49 -2.97
CA GLN A 57 9.81 9.58 -2.42
C GLN A 57 10.03 8.37 -3.33
N LEU A 58 8.96 7.83 -3.89
CA LEU A 58 9.07 6.73 -4.86
C LEU A 58 9.88 7.16 -6.08
N GLU A 59 9.63 8.37 -6.57
CA GLU A 59 10.37 8.91 -7.71
C GLU A 59 11.86 9.02 -7.40
N LYS A 60 12.22 9.49 -6.20
CA LYS A 60 13.62 9.56 -5.78
C LYS A 60 14.29 8.20 -5.72
N LEU A 61 13.52 7.16 -5.44
CA LEU A 61 14.02 5.78 -5.41
C LEU A 61 13.97 5.10 -6.78
N ASN A 62 13.54 5.82 -7.81
CA ASN A 62 13.34 5.29 -9.17
C ASN A 62 12.31 4.16 -9.19
N ILE A 63 11.29 4.25 -8.35
CA ILE A 63 10.19 3.30 -8.30
C ILE A 63 8.97 3.91 -8.94
N LYS A 64 8.50 3.32 -10.04
CA LYS A 64 7.27 3.72 -10.68
C LYS A 64 6.09 3.05 -9.97
N PRO A 65 5.16 3.81 -9.38
CA PRO A 65 4.05 3.21 -8.67
C PRO A 65 3.15 2.42 -9.62
N ARG A 66 2.66 1.29 -9.14
CA ARG A 66 1.77 0.41 -9.91
C ARG A 66 0.32 0.87 -9.84
N ARG A 67 -0.07 1.51 -8.73
CA ARG A 67 -1.44 1.94 -8.49
C ARG A 67 -1.52 3.41 -8.06
N PRO A 68 -0.98 4.35 -8.87
CA PRO A 68 -0.92 5.75 -8.45
C PRO A 68 -2.29 6.44 -8.39
N ASN A 69 -3.27 5.90 -9.10
CA ASN A 69 -4.60 6.51 -9.20
C ASN A 69 -5.66 5.79 -8.38
N GLU A 70 -5.30 4.72 -7.69
CA GLU A 70 -6.24 3.98 -6.88
C GLU A 70 -6.57 4.74 -5.60
N LEU A 71 -7.83 4.73 -5.23
CA LEU A 71 -8.28 5.38 -4.00
C LEU A 71 -7.95 4.52 -2.78
N SER A 72 -7.84 5.18 -1.63
CA SER A 72 -7.64 4.51 -0.36
C SER A 72 -8.77 3.53 -0.08
N LEU A 73 -8.42 2.39 0.50
CA LEU A 73 -9.35 1.31 0.79
C LEU A 73 -9.47 1.14 2.30
N HIS A 74 -10.71 1.15 2.81
CA HIS A 74 -10.96 0.90 4.22
C HIS A 74 -10.81 -0.59 4.52
N ILE A 75 -10.27 -0.92 5.69
CA ILE A 75 -10.02 -2.32 6.06
C ILE A 75 -11.32 -3.15 6.04
N ASP A 76 -12.47 -2.54 6.30
CA ASP A 76 -13.76 -3.23 6.25
C ASP A 76 -14.17 -3.64 4.83
N GLU A 77 -13.54 -3.07 3.82
CA GLU A 77 -13.81 -3.36 2.42
C GLU A 77 -12.96 -4.54 1.89
N VAL A 78 -12.02 -5.05 2.69
CA VAL A 78 -11.13 -6.11 2.26
C VAL A 78 -11.49 -7.43 2.94
N GLN A 79 -11.26 -8.53 2.22
CA GLN A 79 -11.42 -9.86 2.79
C GLN A 79 -10.09 -10.27 3.42
N LEU A 80 -10.00 -10.19 4.74
CA LEU A 80 -8.77 -10.46 5.46
C LEU A 80 -8.25 -11.88 5.25
N THR A 81 -9.15 -12.82 4.95
CA THR A 81 -8.77 -14.21 4.68
C THR A 81 -7.97 -14.41 3.41
N LYS A 82 -7.94 -13.42 2.52
CA LYS A 82 -7.14 -13.47 1.30
C LYS A 82 -5.66 -13.18 1.53
N TYR A 83 -5.32 -12.71 2.73
CA TYR A 83 -3.95 -12.28 3.02
C TYR A 83 -3.29 -13.26 4.00
N ASP A 84 -2.05 -13.58 3.69
CA ASP A 84 -1.26 -14.48 4.53
C ASP A 84 -0.67 -13.73 5.72
N GLN A 85 -0.55 -12.42 5.61
CA GLN A 85 0.10 -11.60 6.61
C GLN A 85 -0.49 -10.19 6.64
N LEU A 86 -0.73 -9.67 7.84
CA LEU A 86 -1.13 -8.29 8.04
C LEU A 86 -0.02 -7.55 8.78
N ILE A 87 0.39 -6.40 8.26
CA ILE A 87 1.44 -5.58 8.87
C ILE A 87 0.86 -4.20 9.15
N CYS A 88 0.70 -3.88 10.42
CA CYS A 88 0.19 -2.59 10.87
C CYS A 88 1.35 -1.60 11.02
N MET A 89 1.16 -0.40 10.48
CA MET A 89 2.21 0.62 10.37
C MET A 89 1.77 1.90 11.07
N ASP A 90 1.94 1.94 12.36
CA ASP A 90 1.67 3.15 13.15
C ASP A 90 2.91 3.64 13.86
#